data_1edffb25bd76bd5052abe1444757ff29
#
_entry.id   1edffb25bd76bd5052abe1444757ff29
#
_cell.length_a   1.000
_cell.length_b   1.000
_cell.length_c   1.000
_cell.angle_alpha   90.00
_cell.angle_beta   90.00
_cell.angle_gamma   90.00
#
_symmetry.space_group_name_H-M   'P 1'
#
loop_
_entity.id
_entity.type
_entity.pdbx_description
1 polymer ?
#
loop_
_entity_poly.entity_id
_entity_poly.type
_entity_poly.pdbx_seq_one_letter_code
_entity_poly.pdbx_strand_id
1 'polypeptide(L)' 'MGMIRVTRDKHHDIFKDGVYIGQIYLARAESRTLRYWAISCVPGKGFNTFDEARDYAMDFL' A
#
# COMPACT_ATOMS: atom_id res chain seq x y z
N MET A 1 -15.77 -13.00 4.14
CA MET A 1 -14.41 -12.51 4.03
C MET A 1 -14.30 -11.40 2.99
N GLY A 2 -13.55 -10.36 3.31
CA GLY A 2 -13.38 -9.26 2.39
C GLY A 2 -12.48 -9.62 1.21
N MET A 3 -12.80 -9.10 0.04
CA MET A 3 -11.95 -9.24 -1.13
C MET A 3 -11.14 -7.96 -1.29
N ILE A 4 -9.82 -8.08 -1.25
CA ILE A 4 -8.92 -6.96 -1.43
C ILE A 4 -8.52 -6.88 -2.90
N ARG A 5 -8.64 -5.69 -3.46
CA ARG A 5 -8.19 -5.40 -4.81
C ARG A 5 -7.30 -4.16 -4.78
N VAL A 6 -6.14 -4.26 -5.41
CA VAL A 6 -5.21 -3.15 -5.53
C VAL A 6 -5.08 -2.80 -7.00
N THR A 7 -5.37 -1.55 -7.35
CA THR A 7 -5.23 -1.11 -8.74
C THR A 7 -3.76 -0.87 -9.05
N ARG A 8 -3.39 -1.03 -10.30
CA ARG A 8 -2.02 -0.76 -10.76
C ARG A 8 -1.94 0.52 -11.58
N ASP A 9 -2.87 1.39 -11.36
CA ASP A 9 -2.83 2.69 -12.00
C ASP A 9 -1.94 3.66 -11.21
N LYS A 10 -2.08 4.92 -11.52
CA LYS A 10 -1.23 5.96 -10.96
C LYS A 10 -1.27 6.04 -9.44
N HIS A 11 -2.34 5.60 -8.81
CA HIS A 11 -2.55 5.79 -7.38
C HIS A 11 -2.51 4.50 -6.57
N HIS A 12 -2.56 3.35 -7.22
CA HIS A 12 -2.57 2.04 -6.54
C HIS A 12 -3.61 2.00 -5.43
N ASP A 13 -4.85 2.30 -5.76
CA ASP A 13 -5.94 2.34 -4.79
C ASP A 13 -6.25 0.95 -4.27
N ILE A 14 -6.58 0.88 -2.98
CA ILE A 14 -6.95 -0.37 -2.32
C ILE A 14 -8.44 -0.35 -2.08
N PHE A 15 -9.12 -1.39 -2.55
CA PHE A 15 -10.56 -1.59 -2.34
C PHE A 15 -10.78 -2.87 -1.57
N LYS A 16 -11.67 -2.82 -0.61
CA LYS A 16 -12.12 -4.01 0.11
C LYS A 16 -13.62 -4.14 -0.09
N ASP A 17 -14.04 -5.22 -0.74
CA ASP A 17 -15.45 -5.46 -1.08
C ASP A 17 -16.05 -4.28 -1.87
N GLY A 18 -15.25 -3.68 -2.74
CA GLY A 18 -15.69 -2.58 -3.57
C GLY A 18 -15.62 -1.21 -2.89
N VAL A 19 -15.17 -1.14 -1.64
CA VAL A 19 -15.07 0.12 -0.91
C VAL A 19 -13.62 0.56 -0.84
N TYR A 20 -13.36 1.81 -1.21
CA TYR A 20 -12.02 2.39 -1.11
C TYR A 20 -11.60 2.50 0.34
N ILE A 21 -10.44 1.96 0.69
CA ILE A 21 -9.94 1.99 2.06
C ILE A 21 -8.57 2.65 2.20
N GLY A 22 -7.84 2.84 1.10
CA GLY A 22 -6.54 3.47 1.16
C GLY A 22 -5.80 3.31 -0.14
N GLN A 23 -4.50 3.64 -0.12
CA GLN A 23 -3.67 3.52 -1.31
C GLN A 23 -2.25 3.15 -0.93
N ILE A 24 -1.53 2.56 -1.88
CA ILE A 24 -0.10 2.26 -1.75
C ILE A 24 0.64 3.36 -2.50
N TYR A 25 1.64 3.95 -1.86
CA TYR A 25 2.40 5.04 -2.47
C TYR A 25 3.87 4.94 -2.13
N LEU A 26 4.70 5.58 -2.96
CA LEU A 26 6.13 5.62 -2.74
C LEU A 26 6.47 6.83 -1.87
N ALA A 27 7.05 6.56 -0.71
CA ALA A 27 7.43 7.59 0.26
C ALA A 27 8.94 7.73 0.31
N ARG A 28 9.41 8.83 0.89
CA ARG A 28 10.83 9.05 1.12
C ARG A 28 11.14 8.99 2.60
N ALA A 29 12.24 8.33 2.94
CA ALA A 29 12.77 8.39 4.28
C ALA A 29 13.38 9.76 4.54
N GLU A 30 13.59 10.10 5.82
CA GLU A 30 14.17 11.39 6.19
C GLU A 30 15.54 11.62 5.58
N SER A 31 16.30 10.57 5.36
CA SER A 31 17.63 10.65 4.76
C SER A 31 17.60 11.08 3.29
N ARG A 32 16.44 11.10 2.65
CA ARG A 32 16.22 11.47 1.26
C ARG A 32 16.86 10.53 0.23
N THR A 33 17.66 9.59 0.67
CA THR A 33 18.33 8.64 -0.22
C THR A 33 17.58 7.33 -0.34
N LEU A 34 16.74 7.03 0.64
CA LEU A 34 15.97 5.79 0.66
C LEU A 34 14.50 6.08 0.39
N ARG A 35 13.93 5.26 -0.49
CA ARG A 35 12.51 5.28 -0.76
C ARG A 35 11.91 3.98 -0.29
N TYR A 36 10.68 4.05 0.16
CA TYR A 36 9.96 2.87 0.59
C TYR A 36 8.50 2.98 0.19
N TRP A 37 7.84 1.84 0.06
CA TRP A 37 6.42 1.80 -0.24
C TRP A 37 5.65 1.85 1.07
N ALA A 38 4.58 2.61 1.08
CA ALA A 38 3.74 2.79 2.27
C ALA A 38 2.29 2.58 1.90
N ILE A 39 1.51 2.21 2.91
CA ILE A 39 0.06 2.04 2.77
C ILE A 39 -0.61 3.10 3.64
N SER A 40 -1.48 3.91 3.05
CA SER A 40 -2.05 5.06 3.74
C SER A 40 -2.84 4.69 4.98
N CYS A 41 -3.48 3.54 4.99
CA CYS A 41 -4.28 3.08 6.15
C CYS A 41 -3.48 2.23 7.14
N VAL A 42 -2.17 2.07 6.92
CA VAL A 42 -1.28 1.30 7.82
C VAL A 42 -0.11 2.21 8.20
N PRO A 43 -0.31 3.10 9.17
CA PRO A 43 0.75 4.05 9.54
C PRO A 43 1.94 3.35 10.21
N GLY A 44 3.12 3.91 10.01
CA GLY A 44 4.32 3.42 10.67
C GLY A 44 4.94 2.18 10.06
N LYS A 45 4.49 1.75 8.88
CA LYS A 45 5.03 0.55 8.25
C LYS A 45 5.50 0.88 6.84
N GLY A 46 6.72 0.44 6.52
CA GLY A 46 7.30 0.62 5.20
C GLY A 46 7.67 -0.72 4.56
N PHE A 47 7.72 -0.74 3.22
CA PHE A 47 8.03 -1.94 2.45
C PHE A 47 9.06 -1.60 1.40
N ASN A 48 9.92 -2.57 1.08
CA ASN A 48 10.99 -2.35 0.10
C ASN A 48 10.47 -2.32 -1.34
N THR A 49 9.42 -3.07 -1.62
CA THR A 49 8.86 -3.15 -2.97
C THR A 49 7.35 -2.96 -2.93
N PHE A 50 6.81 -2.59 -4.09
CA PHE A 50 5.35 -2.51 -4.25
C PHE A 50 4.69 -3.86 -3.98
N ASP A 51 5.30 -4.94 -4.48
CA ASP A 51 4.72 -6.27 -4.31
C ASP A 51 4.62 -6.67 -2.84
N GLU A 52 5.61 -6.31 -2.02
CA GLU A 52 5.54 -6.57 -0.59
C GLU A 52 4.39 -5.81 0.07
N ALA A 53 4.21 -4.54 -0.29
CA ALA A 53 3.12 -3.74 0.24
C ALA A 53 1.76 -4.32 -0.18
N ARG A 54 1.64 -4.70 -1.45
CA ARG A 54 0.41 -5.31 -1.96
C ARG A 54 0.11 -6.62 -1.25
N ASP A 55 1.12 -7.47 -1.05
CA ASP A 55 0.93 -8.74 -0.38
C ASP A 55 0.48 -8.54 1.07
N TYR A 56 1.05 -7.56 1.75
CA TYR A 56 0.60 -7.21 3.09
C TYR A 56 -0.87 -6.78 3.08
N ALA A 57 -1.25 -5.95 2.13
CA ALA A 57 -2.64 -5.49 2.02
C ALA A 57 -3.59 -6.67 1.81
N MET A 58 -3.22 -7.59 0.94
CA MET A 58 -4.05 -8.75 0.64
C MET A 58 -4.17 -9.71 1.83
N ASP A 59 -3.13 -9.79 2.67
CA ASP A 59 -3.13 -10.72 3.80
C ASP A 59 -3.76 -10.12 5.06
N PHE A 60 -3.66 -8.81 5.26
CA PHE A 60 -4.01 -8.20 6.54
C PHE A 60 -5.12 -7.15 6.47
N LEU A 61 -5.47 -6.68 5.32
CA LEU A 61 -6.55 -5.71 5.18
C LEU A 61 -7.84 -6.39 4.73
#